data_860ecf6991b90d6ec7df14a52409242c
#
_entry.id   860ecf6991b90d6ec7df14a52409242c
#
_cell.length_a   1.000
_cell.length_b   1.000
_cell.length_c   1.000
_cell.angle_alpha   90.00
_cell.angle_beta   90.00
_cell.angle_gamma   90.00
#
_symmetry.space_group_name_H-M   'P 1'
#
loop_
_entity.id
_entity.type
_entity.pdbx_description
1 polymer ?
#
loop_
_entity_poly.entity_id
_entity_poly.type
_entity_poly.pdbx_seq_one_letter_code
_entity_poly.pdbx_strand_id
1 'polypeptide(L)'
;MLAISQDELGGPEVLKATTVPQPDPGVGEILVRVRAAGVNPIDVINRQTGQLVGQPPFILGWDVSGIVEAVGLGVTLYQPGDEVFGLLPFPHGHGAYAEFVVGPARGFVHKPDDLGHVQAAAIPLAGLT
;
A
#
# COMPACT_ATOMS: atom_id res chain seq x y z
N MET A 1 7.39 8.13 -9.66
CA MET A 1 6.15 7.36 -9.84
C MET A 1 4.92 8.22 -9.59
N LEU A 2 3.79 7.79 -10.11
CA LEU A 2 2.51 8.44 -9.86
C LEU A 2 1.92 7.96 -8.52
N ALA A 3 1.38 8.90 -7.76
CA ALA A 3 0.70 8.59 -6.50
C ALA A 3 -0.49 9.54 -6.31
N ILE A 4 -1.40 9.15 -5.44
CA ILE A 4 -2.50 10.02 -5.01
C ILE A 4 -2.16 10.53 -3.62
N SER A 5 -1.96 11.84 -3.51
CA SER A 5 -1.56 12.48 -2.26
C SER A 5 -2.52 13.60 -1.88
N GLN A 6 -2.36 14.12 -0.69
CA GLN A 6 -3.09 15.30 -0.24
C GLN A 6 -2.16 16.22 0.57
N ASP A 7 -2.35 17.53 0.38
CA ASP A 7 -1.56 18.54 1.10
C ASP A 7 -2.35 19.17 2.24
N GLU A 8 -3.65 18.92 2.31
CA GLU A 8 -4.52 19.42 3.36
C GLU A 8 -5.55 18.37 3.74
N LEU A 9 -6.15 18.51 4.89
CA LEU A 9 -7.24 17.66 5.35
C LEU A 9 -8.54 18.13 4.74
N GLY A 10 -9.46 17.20 4.48
CA GLY A 10 -10.78 17.58 3.95
C GLY A 10 -11.51 16.47 3.24
N GLY A 11 -12.39 16.86 2.34
CA GLY A 11 -13.20 15.97 1.53
C GLY A 11 -12.42 15.39 0.34
N PRO A 12 -13.12 14.68 -0.57
CA PRO A 12 -12.44 14.03 -1.70
C PRO A 12 -11.66 14.99 -2.60
N GLU A 13 -12.03 16.25 -2.61
CA GLU A 13 -11.38 17.29 -3.43
C GLU A 13 -9.93 17.55 -3.07
N VAL A 14 -9.50 17.14 -1.86
CA VAL A 14 -8.09 17.31 -1.45
C VAL A 14 -7.15 16.28 -2.07
N LEU A 15 -7.70 15.20 -2.63
CA LEU A 15 -6.91 14.15 -3.26
C LEU A 15 -6.45 14.61 -4.64
N LYS A 16 -5.17 14.41 -4.94
CA LYS A 16 -4.59 14.83 -6.22
C LYS A 16 -3.54 13.82 -6.68
N ALA A 17 -3.44 13.69 -8.01
CA ALA A 17 -2.35 12.93 -8.62
C ALA A 17 -1.06 13.75 -8.52
N THR A 18 0.01 13.10 -8.12
CA THR A 18 1.32 13.74 -7.97
C THR A 18 2.44 12.78 -8.35
N THR A 19 3.59 13.32 -8.69
CA THR A 19 4.79 12.54 -8.98
C THR A 19 5.70 12.56 -7.75
N VAL A 20 6.07 11.37 -7.29
CA VAL A 20 6.98 11.21 -6.14
C VAL A 20 8.08 10.22 -6.50
N PRO A 21 9.23 10.23 -5.78
CA PRO A 21 10.26 9.23 -6.01
C PRO A 21 9.74 7.82 -5.75
N GLN A 22 10.18 6.87 -6.59
CA GLN A 22 9.89 5.46 -6.36
C GLN A 22 10.74 4.99 -5.16
N PRO A 23 10.14 4.33 -4.15
CA PRO A 23 10.91 3.84 -3.02
C PRO A 23 11.75 2.63 -3.39
N ASP A 24 12.80 2.38 -2.62
CA ASP A 24 13.62 1.18 -2.72
C ASP A 24 13.39 0.28 -1.52
N PRO A 25 13.36 -1.05 -1.68
CA PRO A 25 13.18 -1.94 -0.56
C PRO A 25 14.44 -2.01 0.31
N GLY A 26 14.26 -1.81 1.61
CA GLY A 26 15.30 -2.01 2.60
C GLY A 26 15.42 -3.47 3.03
N VAL A 27 16.21 -3.69 4.08
CA VAL A 27 16.40 -5.03 4.64
C VAL A 27 15.07 -5.62 5.08
N GLY A 28 14.76 -6.84 4.60
CA GLY A 28 13.51 -7.52 4.94
C GLY A 28 12.26 -7.00 4.25
N GLU A 29 12.41 -6.07 3.32
CA GLU A 29 11.28 -5.43 2.63
C GLU A 29 11.17 -5.89 1.18
N ILE A 30 9.98 -5.77 0.63
CA ILE A 30 9.74 -5.97 -0.80
C ILE A 30 9.15 -4.70 -1.41
N LEU A 31 9.50 -4.47 -2.67
CA LEU A 31 8.89 -3.43 -3.50
C LEU A 31 7.81 -4.09 -4.34
N VAL A 32 6.59 -3.60 -4.22
CA VAL A 32 5.44 -4.16 -4.93
C VAL A 32 4.93 -3.15 -5.95
N ARG A 33 4.78 -3.59 -7.19
CA ARG A 33 4.06 -2.83 -8.21
C ARG A 33 2.57 -3.05 -7.96
N VAL A 34 1.90 -1.99 -7.53
CA VAL A 34 0.49 -2.06 -7.11
C VAL A 34 -0.42 -2.27 -8.30
N ARG A 35 -1.26 -3.30 -8.23
CA ARG A 35 -2.30 -3.57 -9.22
C ARG A 35 -3.66 -3.14 -8.71
N ALA A 36 -3.87 -3.21 -7.41
CA ALA A 36 -5.08 -2.74 -6.75
C ALA A 36 -4.78 -2.38 -5.31
N ALA A 37 -5.46 -1.38 -4.79
CA ALA A 37 -5.39 -0.96 -3.40
C ALA A 37 -6.81 -0.90 -2.84
N GLY A 38 -6.98 -1.36 -1.60
CA GLY A 38 -8.27 -1.32 -0.94
C GLY A 38 -8.56 0.05 -0.33
N VAL A 39 -9.83 0.41 -0.28
CA VAL A 39 -10.29 1.64 0.39
C VAL A 39 -11.14 1.22 1.58
N ASN A 40 -10.80 1.75 2.74
CA ASN A 40 -11.48 1.43 4.00
C ASN A 40 -11.99 2.70 4.67
N PRO A 41 -12.97 2.60 5.60
CA PRO A 41 -13.44 3.78 6.34
C PRO A 41 -12.32 4.55 7.03
N ILE A 42 -11.26 3.86 7.49
CA ILE A 42 -10.13 4.51 8.14
C ILE A 42 -9.37 5.46 7.18
N ASP A 43 -9.33 5.15 5.88
CA ASP A 43 -8.75 6.04 4.88
C ASP A 43 -9.52 7.34 4.80
N VAL A 44 -10.86 7.24 4.81
CA VAL A 44 -11.74 8.43 4.76
C VAL A 44 -11.55 9.28 6.02
N ILE A 45 -11.48 8.65 7.19
CA ILE A 45 -11.28 9.37 8.46
C ILE A 45 -9.93 10.10 8.45
N ASN A 46 -8.87 9.45 7.98
CA ASN A 46 -7.55 10.07 7.94
C ASN A 46 -7.43 11.15 6.87
N ARG A 47 -8.13 10.99 5.73
CA ARG A 47 -8.21 12.08 4.75
C ARG A 47 -8.80 13.33 5.38
N GLN A 48 -9.82 13.18 6.23
CA GLN A 48 -10.52 14.29 6.85
C GLN A 48 -9.81 14.85 8.07
N THR A 49 -9.19 13.99 8.90
CA THR A 49 -8.73 14.38 10.23
C THR A 49 -7.25 14.16 10.49
N GLY A 50 -6.59 13.28 9.74
CA GLY A 50 -5.20 12.90 10.01
C GLY A 50 -5.01 12.14 11.32
N GLN A 51 -6.06 11.56 11.87
CA GLN A 51 -6.08 11.01 13.23
C GLN A 51 -4.94 10.02 13.50
N LEU A 52 -4.64 9.14 12.55
CA LEU A 52 -3.57 8.14 12.70
C LEU A 52 -2.30 8.48 11.91
N VAL A 53 -2.45 9.19 10.79
CA VAL A 53 -1.32 9.46 9.88
C VAL A 53 -0.69 10.82 10.12
N GLY A 54 -1.36 11.70 10.86
CA GLY A 54 -0.82 13.01 11.24
C GLY A 54 -1.11 14.11 10.22
N GLN A 55 -0.18 15.06 10.12
CA GLN A 55 -0.34 16.21 9.25
C GLN A 55 0.06 15.91 7.81
N PRO A 56 -0.68 16.45 6.82
CA PRO A 56 -0.26 16.33 5.41
C PRO A 56 1.10 17.02 5.16
N PRO A 57 1.82 16.67 4.07
CA PRO A 57 1.34 15.81 2.99
C PRO A 57 1.48 14.33 3.32
N PHE A 58 0.58 13.51 2.78
CA PHE A 58 0.68 12.05 2.90
C PHE A 58 -0.07 11.35 1.76
N ILE A 59 0.25 10.07 1.61
CA ILE A 59 -0.42 9.14 0.70
C ILE A 59 -1.10 8.10 1.58
N LEU A 60 -2.39 7.89 1.39
CA LEU A 60 -3.17 6.94 2.16
C LEU A 60 -3.12 5.52 1.58
N GLY A 61 -3.81 4.62 2.26
CA GLY A 61 -3.99 3.23 1.83
C GLY A 61 -3.07 2.27 2.55
N TRP A 62 -3.63 1.15 2.98
CA TRP A 62 -2.90 0.08 3.67
C TRP A 62 -3.03 -1.26 2.97
N ASP A 63 -4.07 -1.47 2.15
CA ASP A 63 -4.34 -2.73 1.47
C ASP A 63 -3.73 -2.74 0.09
N VAL A 64 -2.94 -3.76 -0.22
CA VAL A 64 -2.20 -3.86 -1.48
C VAL A 64 -2.38 -5.25 -2.08
N SER A 65 -2.62 -5.29 -3.37
CA SER A 65 -2.41 -6.48 -4.20
C SER A 65 -1.59 -6.09 -5.41
N GLY A 66 -0.56 -6.84 -5.71
CA GLY A 66 0.32 -6.50 -6.82
C GLY A 66 1.36 -7.57 -7.09
N ILE A 67 2.41 -7.12 -7.80
CA ILE A 67 3.49 -7.98 -8.27
C ILE A 67 4.78 -7.50 -7.66
N VAL A 68 5.56 -8.41 -7.08
CA VAL A 68 6.87 -8.10 -6.53
C VAL A 68 7.78 -7.60 -7.67
N GLU A 69 8.29 -6.39 -7.51
CA GLU A 69 9.20 -5.76 -8.46
C GLU A 69 10.65 -6.01 -8.07
N ALA A 70 10.94 -5.94 -6.78
CA ALA A 70 12.28 -6.13 -6.22
C ALA A 70 12.17 -6.57 -4.76
N VAL A 71 13.22 -7.21 -4.26
CA VAL A 71 13.30 -7.64 -2.87
C VAL A 71 14.55 -7.06 -2.23
N GLY A 72 14.43 -6.70 -0.96
CA GLY A 72 15.55 -6.22 -0.17
C GLY A 72 16.41 -7.35 0.36
N LEU A 73 17.52 -6.99 0.99
CA LEU A 73 18.46 -7.94 1.56
C LEU A 73 17.76 -8.80 2.63
N GLY A 74 18.02 -10.10 2.59
CA GLY A 74 17.47 -11.05 3.56
C GLY A 74 16.11 -11.63 3.20
N VAL A 75 15.47 -11.14 2.15
CA VAL A 75 14.16 -11.67 1.70
C VAL A 75 14.40 -12.92 0.86
N THR A 76 13.87 -14.06 1.31
CA THR A 76 13.98 -15.34 0.61
C THR A 76 12.61 -15.92 0.22
N LEU A 77 11.53 -15.41 0.83
CA LEU A 77 10.19 -15.95 0.64
C LEU A 77 9.59 -15.54 -0.71
N TYR A 78 10.02 -14.41 -1.24
CA TYR A 78 9.49 -13.83 -2.48
C TYR A 78 10.62 -13.54 -3.46
N GLN A 79 10.25 -13.48 -4.75
CA GLN A 79 11.14 -13.06 -5.82
C GLN A 79 10.37 -12.18 -6.80
N PRO A 80 11.08 -11.36 -7.62
CA PRO A 80 10.42 -10.55 -8.64
C PRO A 80 9.51 -11.39 -9.54
N GLY A 81 8.32 -10.89 -9.81
CA GLY A 81 7.30 -11.57 -10.58
C GLY A 81 6.24 -12.29 -9.76
N ASP A 82 6.49 -12.52 -8.48
CA ASP A 82 5.50 -13.16 -7.61
C ASP A 82 4.28 -12.26 -7.42
N GLU A 83 3.09 -12.84 -7.47
CA GLU A 83 1.86 -12.15 -7.14
C GLU A 83 1.60 -12.25 -5.64
N VAL A 84 1.38 -11.09 -5.00
CA VAL A 84 1.21 -11.00 -3.55
C VAL A 84 0.07 -10.06 -3.19
N PHE A 85 -0.46 -10.22 -1.99
CA PHE A 85 -1.34 -9.23 -1.40
C PHE A 85 -1.06 -9.15 0.10
N GLY A 86 -1.40 -8.03 0.71
CA GLY A 86 -1.10 -7.87 2.13
C GLY A 86 -1.52 -6.53 2.69
N LEU A 87 -1.27 -6.39 3.98
CA LEU A 87 -1.52 -5.19 4.75
C LEU A 87 -0.18 -4.52 5.05
N LEU A 88 -0.04 -3.26 4.66
CA LEU A 88 1.10 -2.45 5.09
C LEU A 88 1.05 -2.27 6.62
N PRO A 89 2.21 -2.01 7.27
CA PRO A 89 2.22 -1.88 8.74
C PRO A 89 1.22 -0.81 9.21
N PHE A 90 0.15 -1.24 9.81
CA PHE A 90 -0.92 -0.36 10.28
C PHE A 90 -0.58 0.14 11.69
N PRO A 91 -0.74 1.42 11.99
CA PRO A 91 -1.23 2.50 11.11
C PRO A 91 -0.14 3.30 10.39
N HIS A 92 1.14 3.04 10.64
CA HIS A 92 2.23 3.93 10.23
C HIS A 92 2.77 3.67 8.82
N GLY A 93 2.52 2.50 8.26
CA GLY A 93 3.11 2.08 6.99
C GLY A 93 2.24 2.38 5.77
N HIS A 94 1.35 3.36 5.83
CA HIS A 94 0.43 3.70 4.74
C HIS A 94 1.16 4.15 3.47
N GLY A 95 0.44 4.19 2.35
CA GLY A 95 1.01 4.62 1.08
C GLY A 95 0.61 3.78 -0.12
N ALA A 96 -0.45 2.98 0.01
CA ALA A 96 -0.86 2.05 -1.05
C ALA A 96 -1.44 2.74 -2.31
N TYR A 97 -1.87 4.00 -2.21
CA TYR A 97 -2.42 4.73 -3.35
C TYR A 97 -1.31 5.29 -4.24
N ALA A 98 -0.47 4.40 -4.75
CA ALA A 98 0.68 4.73 -5.57
C ALA A 98 0.97 3.57 -6.52
N GLU A 99 1.80 3.82 -7.55
CA GLU A 99 2.19 2.77 -8.49
C GLU A 99 3.06 1.69 -7.84
N PHE A 100 3.90 2.10 -6.87
CA PHE A 100 4.78 1.18 -6.15
C PHE A 100 4.71 1.48 -4.65
N VAL A 101 4.88 0.43 -3.86
CA VAL A 101 4.92 0.56 -2.41
C VAL A 101 5.96 -0.41 -1.84
N VAL A 102 6.59 -0.02 -0.74
CA VAL A 102 7.51 -0.86 0.01
C VAL A 102 6.86 -1.26 1.33
N GLY A 103 7.01 -2.52 1.69
CA GLY A 103 6.57 -3.00 2.98
C GLY A 103 7.36 -4.22 3.41
N PRO A 104 7.30 -4.58 4.71
CA PRO A 104 7.98 -5.77 5.21
C PRO A 104 7.42 -7.02 4.55
N ALA A 105 8.31 -7.94 4.18
CA ALA A 105 7.93 -9.18 3.50
C ALA A 105 6.90 -9.97 4.30
N ARG A 106 7.00 -9.93 5.64
CA ARG A 106 6.07 -10.64 6.53
C ARG A 106 4.63 -10.11 6.50
N GLY A 107 4.43 -8.92 5.95
CA GLY A 107 3.09 -8.33 5.81
C GLY A 107 2.33 -8.81 4.60
N PHE A 108 2.94 -9.63 3.76
CA PHE A 108 2.37 -10.13 2.51
C PHE A 108 2.24 -11.65 2.51
N VAL A 109 1.34 -12.13 1.67
CA VAL A 109 1.22 -13.56 1.36
C VAL A 109 1.12 -13.74 -0.16
N HIS A 110 1.44 -14.93 -0.65
CA HIS A 110 1.26 -15.24 -2.06
C HIS A 110 -0.24 -15.19 -2.41
N LYS A 111 -0.56 -14.51 -3.50
CA LYS A 111 -1.94 -14.42 -3.97
C LYS A 111 -2.30 -15.71 -4.70
N PRO A 112 -3.42 -16.38 -4.36
CA PRO A 112 -3.89 -17.52 -5.13
C PRO A 112 -4.18 -17.14 -6.58
N ASP A 113 -3.91 -18.04 -7.52
CA ASP A 113 -4.09 -17.78 -8.95
C ASP A 113 -5.54 -17.53 -9.34
N ASP A 114 -6.49 -18.12 -8.61
CA ASP A 114 -7.92 -17.98 -8.88
C ASP A 114 -8.54 -16.73 -8.23
N LEU A 115 -7.75 -15.95 -7.52
CA LEU A 115 -8.18 -14.69 -6.90
C LEU A 115 -7.63 -13.52 -7.69
N GLY A 116 -8.50 -12.61 -8.15
CA GLY A 116 -8.05 -11.40 -8.85
C GLY A 116 -7.45 -10.37 -7.90
N HIS A 117 -6.64 -9.47 -8.43
CA HIS A 117 -6.00 -8.42 -7.63
C HIS A 117 -7.02 -7.50 -6.96
N VAL A 118 -8.14 -7.19 -7.64
CA VAL A 118 -9.18 -6.33 -7.08
C VAL A 118 -9.81 -6.97 -5.85
N GLN A 119 -10.16 -8.25 -5.93
CA GLN A 119 -10.70 -8.99 -4.79
C GLN A 119 -9.66 -9.14 -3.69
N ALA A 120 -8.42 -9.46 -4.06
CA ALA A 120 -7.34 -9.64 -3.09
C ALA A 120 -7.07 -8.36 -2.28
N ALA A 121 -7.09 -7.20 -2.93
CA ALA A 121 -6.86 -5.92 -2.25
C ALA A 121 -7.99 -5.55 -1.28
N ALA A 122 -9.15 -6.13 -1.39
CA ALA A 122 -10.27 -5.86 -0.49
C ALA A 122 -10.19 -6.63 0.84
N ILE A 123 -9.27 -7.58 0.96
CA ILE A 123 -9.23 -8.53 2.08
C ILE A 123 -8.40 -8.06 3.28
N PRO A 124 -7.17 -7.51 3.14
CA PRO A 124 -6.22 -7.50 4.25
C PRO A 124 -6.72 -6.81 5.52
N LEU A 125 -7.05 -5.52 5.46
CA LEU A 125 -7.50 -4.80 6.65
C LEU A 125 -8.83 -5.33 7.16
N ALA A 126 -9.80 -5.52 6.28
CA ALA A 126 -11.12 -6.02 6.65
C ALA A 126 -11.06 -7.44 7.24
N GLY A 127 -10.19 -8.29 6.68
CA GLY A 127 -10.04 -9.67 7.14
C GLY A 127 -9.30 -9.80 8.46
N LEU A 128 -8.50 -8.79 8.85
CA LEU A 128 -7.72 -8.81 10.09
C LEU A 128 -8.38 -8.04 11.25
N THR A 129 -9.49 -7.40 11.01
CA THR A 129 -10.23 -6.68 12.05
C THR A 129 -11.34 -7.49 12.72
#